data_c9af471e9a62044c2367ba14a6970c3b
#
_entry.id   c9af471e9a62044c2367ba14a6970c3b
#
_cell.length_a   1.000
_cell.length_b   1.000
_cell.length_c   1.000
_cell.angle_alpha   90.00
_cell.angle_beta   90.00
_cell.angle_gamma   90.00
#
_symmetry.space_group_name_H-M   'P 1'
#
loop_
_entity.id
_entity.type
_entity.pdbx_description
1 polymer ?
#
loop_
_entity_poly.entity_id
_entity_poly.type
_entity_poly.pdbx_seq_one_letter_code
_entity_poly.pdbx_strand_id
1 'polypeptide(L)'
;ADGDNIDRAMLAKAQFQSALHLFPPTTSGWMPEVLTYSGYYELGIAEVWEMIDRYFEFVKGNGFFEQRRMEQEKYWMYETIDEQLKANFYRDPEIEAMLKIKQDNVLASRQISFVAAREVLDFYFNKMGIK
;
A
#
# COMPACT_ATOMS: atom_id res chain seq x y z
N ALA A 1 19.30 4.92 20.87
CA ALA A 1 19.61 5.92 21.92
C ALA A 1 21.12 5.96 22.15
N ASP A 2 21.81 6.90 21.55
CA ASP A 2 23.27 6.94 21.55
C ASP A 2 23.78 8.08 22.46
N GLY A 3 24.80 7.81 23.28
CA GLY A 3 25.51 8.77 24.12
C GLY A 3 24.57 9.62 25.01
N ASP A 4 24.70 10.94 24.93
CA ASP A 4 23.94 11.91 25.73
C ASP A 4 22.42 11.94 25.46
N ASN A 5 21.94 11.13 24.50
CA ASN A 5 20.53 11.06 24.13
C ASN A 5 19.73 10.00 24.92
N ILE A 6 20.35 9.24 25.82
CA ILE A 6 19.69 8.17 26.56
C ILE A 6 18.48 8.70 27.35
N ASP A 7 18.66 9.77 28.12
CA ASP A 7 17.58 10.37 28.93
C ASP A 7 16.44 10.88 28.06
N ARG A 8 16.77 11.53 26.93
CA ARG A 8 15.76 11.98 25.95
C ARG A 8 15.01 10.83 25.32
N ALA A 9 15.70 9.74 24.99
CA ALA A 9 15.09 8.54 24.42
C ALA A 9 14.16 7.85 25.42
N MET A 10 14.55 7.80 26.71
CA MET A 10 13.69 7.24 27.77
C MET A 10 12.45 8.11 28.01
N LEU A 11 12.58 9.44 27.99
CA LEU A 11 11.44 10.35 28.07
C LEU A 11 10.50 10.16 26.86
N ALA A 12 11.05 10.11 25.66
CA ALA A 12 10.28 9.87 24.44
C ALA A 12 9.56 8.51 24.48
N LYS A 13 10.24 7.44 24.94
CA LYS A 13 9.63 6.12 25.16
C LYS A 13 8.39 6.22 26.04
N ALA A 14 8.50 6.89 27.19
CA ALA A 14 7.37 7.03 28.12
C ALA A 14 6.21 7.80 27.50
N GLN A 15 6.49 8.87 26.74
CA GLN A 15 5.47 9.64 26.03
C GLN A 15 4.76 8.84 24.96
N PHE A 16 5.49 8.10 24.11
CA PHE A 16 4.91 7.23 23.10
C PHE A 16 4.12 6.07 23.71
N GLN A 17 4.63 5.48 24.80
CA GLN A 17 3.89 4.43 25.51
C GLN A 17 2.55 4.94 26.04
N SER A 18 2.53 6.13 26.63
CA SER A 18 1.30 6.77 27.09
C SER A 18 0.35 7.10 25.93
N ALA A 19 0.88 7.58 24.80
CA ALA A 19 0.07 7.85 23.62
C ALA A 19 -0.55 6.59 23.04
N LEU A 20 0.16 5.45 23.02
CA LEU A 20 -0.37 4.18 22.52
C LEU A 20 -1.61 3.71 23.29
N HIS A 21 -1.72 3.99 24.57
CA HIS A 21 -2.90 3.66 25.37
C HIS A 21 -4.15 4.46 24.99
N LEU A 22 -4.02 5.55 24.24
CA LEU A 22 -5.15 6.35 23.76
C LEU A 22 -5.75 5.82 22.44
N PHE A 23 -5.04 4.93 21.76
CA PHE A 23 -5.55 4.33 20.52
C PHE A 23 -6.45 3.11 20.80
N PRO A 24 -7.43 2.87 19.92
CA PRO A 24 -8.24 1.65 20.01
C PRO A 24 -7.35 0.41 19.82
N PRO A 25 -7.80 -0.75 20.30
CA PRO A 25 -7.10 -2.02 20.08
C PRO A 25 -6.79 -2.24 18.61
N THR A 26 -5.62 -2.77 18.30
CA THR A 26 -5.24 -3.11 16.92
C THR A 26 -6.12 -4.25 16.39
N THR A 27 -6.33 -4.30 15.08
CA THR A 27 -7.10 -5.37 14.43
C THR A 27 -6.49 -6.75 14.61
N SER A 28 -5.18 -6.83 14.86
CA SER A 28 -4.47 -8.07 15.18
C SER A 28 -4.69 -8.54 16.63
N GLY A 29 -5.17 -7.67 17.52
CA GLY A 29 -5.21 -7.87 18.95
C GLY A 29 -3.84 -7.72 19.66
N TRP A 30 -2.77 -7.46 18.90
CA TRP A 30 -1.45 -7.20 19.47
C TRP A 30 -1.41 -5.81 20.13
N MET A 31 -0.83 -5.74 21.31
CA MET A 31 -0.59 -4.49 22.01
C MET A 31 0.82 -3.98 21.65
N PRO A 32 0.95 -2.87 20.89
CA PRO A 32 2.26 -2.36 20.50
C PRO A 32 3.12 -1.97 21.71
N GLU A 33 4.41 -2.29 21.63
CA GLU A 33 5.39 -1.91 22.64
C GLU A 33 6.32 -0.82 22.08
N VAL A 34 6.82 0.06 22.95
CA VAL A 34 7.85 1.03 22.59
C VAL A 34 9.17 0.60 23.19
N LEU A 35 10.15 0.36 22.34
CA LEU A 35 11.50 0.01 22.73
C LEU A 35 12.47 1.09 22.32
N THR A 36 13.59 1.20 23.04
CA THR A 36 14.74 2.03 22.66
C THR A 36 15.91 1.14 22.33
N TYR A 37 16.64 1.48 21.28
CA TYR A 37 17.86 0.76 20.92
C TYR A 37 18.95 1.73 20.51
N SER A 38 20.20 1.25 20.51
CA SER A 38 21.36 1.94 20.00
C SER A 38 22.04 1.09 18.95
N GLY A 39 22.05 1.55 17.70
CA GLY A 39 22.80 0.89 16.63
C GLY A 39 24.32 1.07 16.76
N TYR A 40 24.75 2.15 17.39
CA TYR A 40 26.18 2.44 17.59
C TYR A 40 26.81 1.59 18.70
N TYR A 41 26.09 1.43 19.82
CA TYR A 41 26.54 0.64 20.99
C TYR A 41 25.99 -0.79 20.99
N GLU A 42 25.21 -1.18 19.97
CA GLU A 42 24.56 -2.49 19.86
C GLU A 42 23.71 -2.87 21.08
N LEU A 43 23.14 -1.86 21.75
CA LEU A 43 22.28 -2.05 22.92
C LEU A 43 20.81 -2.10 22.53
N GLY A 44 20.04 -3.02 23.13
CA GLY A 44 18.59 -3.13 22.93
C GLY A 44 18.18 -3.79 21.63
N ILE A 45 19.11 -4.27 20.79
CA ILE A 45 18.81 -4.90 19.49
C ILE A 45 18.17 -6.28 19.71
N ALA A 46 18.68 -7.05 20.67
CA ALA A 46 18.15 -8.37 21.01
C ALA A 46 16.68 -8.27 21.49
N GLU A 47 16.38 -7.30 22.33
CA GLU A 47 15.04 -7.05 22.86
C GLU A 47 14.05 -6.66 21.74
N VAL A 48 14.52 -5.94 20.72
CA VAL A 48 13.69 -5.64 19.53
C VAL A 48 13.39 -6.92 18.76
N TRP A 49 14.38 -7.80 18.54
CA TRP A 49 14.16 -9.07 17.88
C TRP A 49 13.22 -10.00 18.68
N GLU A 50 13.40 -10.11 19.96
CA GLU A 50 12.50 -10.87 20.82
C GLU A 50 11.05 -10.36 20.77
N MET A 51 10.86 -9.03 20.70
CA MET A 51 9.53 -8.45 20.53
C MET A 51 8.93 -8.79 19.17
N ILE A 52 9.73 -8.75 18.10
CA ILE A 52 9.30 -9.12 16.73
C ILE A 52 8.90 -10.61 16.73
N ASP A 53 9.70 -11.49 17.32
CA ASP A 53 9.38 -12.91 17.37
C ASP A 53 8.07 -13.18 18.16
N ARG A 54 7.88 -12.55 19.31
CA ARG A 54 6.63 -12.62 20.09
C ARG A 54 5.43 -12.12 19.27
N TYR A 55 5.61 -11.04 18.49
CA TYR A 55 4.56 -10.55 17.61
C TYR A 55 4.18 -11.59 16.55
N PHE A 56 5.17 -12.19 15.87
CA PHE A 56 4.89 -13.22 14.86
C PHE A 56 4.24 -14.47 15.45
N GLU A 57 4.69 -14.93 16.61
CA GLU A 57 4.05 -16.05 17.30
C GLU A 57 2.59 -15.74 17.65
N PHE A 58 2.33 -14.54 18.17
CA PHE A 58 1.00 -14.08 18.52
C PHE A 58 0.06 -14.04 17.31
N VAL A 59 0.47 -13.37 16.21
CA VAL A 59 -0.39 -13.21 15.04
C VAL A 59 -0.56 -14.48 14.22
N LYS A 60 0.39 -15.42 14.29
CA LYS A 60 0.24 -16.76 13.74
C LYS A 60 -0.71 -17.60 14.60
N GLY A 61 -0.56 -17.52 15.92
CA GLY A 61 -1.39 -18.26 16.86
C GLY A 61 -2.87 -17.89 16.82
N ASN A 62 -3.21 -16.62 16.54
CA ASN A 62 -4.60 -16.15 16.46
C ASN A 62 -5.18 -16.14 15.02
N GLY A 63 -4.42 -16.60 14.03
CA GLY A 63 -4.84 -16.66 12.62
C GLY A 63 -4.79 -15.33 11.86
N PHE A 64 -4.45 -14.22 12.51
CA PHE A 64 -4.39 -12.90 11.88
C PHE A 64 -3.35 -12.85 10.74
N PHE A 65 -2.21 -13.51 10.94
CA PHE A 65 -1.15 -13.55 9.92
C PHE A 65 -1.64 -14.17 8.61
N GLU A 66 -2.31 -15.33 8.69
CA GLU A 66 -2.84 -16.02 7.50
C GLU A 66 -3.98 -15.23 6.85
N GLN A 67 -4.85 -14.64 7.65
CA GLN A 67 -5.91 -13.78 7.15
C GLN A 67 -5.33 -12.59 6.35
N ARG A 68 -4.33 -11.90 6.89
CA ARG A 68 -3.67 -10.79 6.22
C ARG A 68 -2.98 -11.22 4.94
N ARG A 69 -2.35 -12.39 4.93
CA ARG A 69 -1.75 -12.94 3.70
C ARG A 69 -2.81 -13.19 2.63
N MET A 70 -3.93 -13.82 2.97
CA MET A 70 -5.02 -14.04 2.02
C MET A 70 -5.60 -12.74 1.46
N GLU A 71 -5.75 -11.71 2.30
CA GLU A 71 -6.17 -10.37 1.86
C GLU A 71 -5.15 -9.73 0.91
N GLN A 72 -3.86 -9.87 1.18
CA GLN A 72 -2.79 -9.39 0.31
C GLN A 72 -2.76 -10.13 -1.03
N GLU A 73 -2.88 -11.46 -1.03
CA GLU A 73 -2.95 -12.28 -2.25
C GLU A 73 -4.13 -11.84 -3.13
N LYS A 74 -5.31 -11.65 -2.53
CA LYS A 74 -6.47 -11.12 -3.21
C LYS A 74 -6.21 -9.72 -3.80
N TYR A 75 -5.60 -8.82 -3.04
CA TYR A 75 -5.25 -7.47 -3.50
C TYR A 75 -4.31 -7.53 -4.72
N TRP A 76 -3.22 -8.30 -4.63
CA TRP A 76 -2.27 -8.45 -5.73
C TRP A 76 -2.87 -9.07 -6.98
N MET A 77 -3.82 -10.00 -6.82
CA MET A 77 -4.55 -10.56 -7.96
C MET A 77 -5.31 -9.45 -8.72
N TYR A 78 -6.06 -8.59 -8.03
CA TYR A 78 -6.80 -7.51 -8.68
C TYR A 78 -5.87 -6.45 -9.27
N GLU A 79 -4.84 -6.04 -8.55
CA GLU A 79 -3.84 -5.09 -9.06
C GLU A 79 -3.18 -5.61 -10.35
N THR A 80 -2.80 -6.87 -10.37
CA THR A 80 -2.20 -7.48 -11.57
C THR A 80 -3.15 -7.47 -12.75
N ILE A 81 -4.43 -7.77 -12.54
CA ILE A 81 -5.47 -7.73 -13.58
C ILE A 81 -5.62 -6.30 -14.10
N ASP A 82 -5.78 -5.34 -13.21
CA ASP A 82 -5.96 -3.92 -13.56
C ASP A 82 -4.75 -3.36 -14.32
N GLU A 83 -3.54 -3.64 -13.84
CA GLU A 83 -2.31 -3.22 -14.51
C GLU A 83 -2.19 -3.81 -15.93
N GLN A 84 -2.51 -5.10 -16.09
CA GLN A 84 -2.43 -5.74 -17.38
C GLN A 84 -3.50 -5.23 -18.35
N LEU A 85 -4.73 -5.03 -17.90
CA LEU A 85 -5.80 -4.44 -18.71
C LEU A 85 -5.43 -3.03 -19.16
N LYS A 86 -4.96 -2.19 -18.24
CA LYS A 86 -4.50 -0.82 -18.55
C LYS A 86 -3.30 -0.85 -19.52
N ALA A 87 -2.32 -1.72 -19.28
CA ALA A 87 -1.15 -1.84 -20.12
C ALA A 87 -1.52 -2.27 -21.54
N ASN A 88 -2.41 -3.25 -21.70
CA ASN A 88 -2.86 -3.70 -23.01
C ASN A 88 -3.61 -2.59 -23.77
N PHE A 89 -4.42 -1.81 -23.07
CA PHE A 89 -5.15 -0.70 -23.67
C PHE A 89 -4.22 0.44 -24.09
N TYR A 90 -3.42 0.97 -23.16
CA TYR A 90 -2.61 2.17 -23.43
C TYR A 90 -1.35 1.92 -24.28
N ARG A 91 -0.87 0.69 -24.36
CA ARG A 91 0.28 0.32 -25.22
C ARG A 91 -0.11 0.00 -26.67
N ASP A 92 -1.39 -0.04 -26.97
CA ASP A 92 -1.86 -0.25 -28.34
C ASP A 92 -1.60 1.02 -29.16
N PRO A 93 -0.81 0.95 -30.27
CA PRO A 93 -0.43 2.15 -31.03
C PRO A 93 -1.63 2.90 -31.66
N GLU A 94 -2.69 2.17 -32.00
CA GLU A 94 -3.90 2.78 -32.58
C GLU A 94 -4.72 3.49 -31.51
N ILE A 95 -4.76 2.94 -30.31
CA ILE A 95 -5.36 3.57 -29.12
C ILE A 95 -4.58 4.81 -28.74
N GLU A 96 -3.26 4.73 -28.69
CA GLU A 96 -2.41 5.88 -28.38
C GLU A 96 -2.64 7.04 -29.36
N ALA A 97 -2.67 6.75 -30.68
CA ALA A 97 -2.93 7.74 -31.70
C ALA A 97 -4.34 8.35 -31.57
N MET A 98 -5.35 7.52 -31.31
CA MET A 98 -6.73 7.97 -31.13
C MET A 98 -6.89 8.82 -29.88
N LEU A 99 -6.27 8.45 -28.76
CA LEU A 99 -6.28 9.22 -27.52
C LEU A 99 -5.74 10.62 -27.72
N LYS A 100 -4.66 10.78 -28.48
CA LYS A 100 -4.05 12.07 -28.77
C LYS A 100 -5.02 13.01 -29.50
N ILE A 101 -5.70 12.49 -30.55
CA ILE A 101 -6.72 13.23 -31.29
C ILE A 101 -7.90 13.62 -30.38
N LYS A 102 -8.38 12.68 -29.57
CA LYS A 102 -9.51 12.92 -28.66
C LYS A 102 -9.18 13.90 -27.56
N GLN A 103 -7.98 13.83 -27.03
CA GLN A 103 -7.47 14.79 -26.05
C GLN A 103 -7.46 16.21 -26.61
N ASP A 104 -6.95 16.41 -27.82
CA ASP A 104 -6.92 17.72 -28.48
C ASP A 104 -8.34 18.28 -28.72
N ASN A 105 -9.29 17.41 -29.08
CA ASN A 105 -10.70 17.79 -29.25
C ASN A 105 -11.37 18.20 -27.93
N VAL A 106 -11.10 17.48 -26.87
CA VAL A 106 -11.63 17.79 -25.52
C VAL A 106 -11.04 19.10 -25.00
N LEU A 107 -9.72 19.30 -25.12
CA LEU A 107 -9.04 20.53 -24.69
C LEU A 107 -9.52 21.75 -25.48
N ALA A 108 -9.83 21.57 -26.75
CA ALA A 108 -10.41 22.64 -27.62
C ALA A 108 -11.93 22.82 -27.44
N SER A 109 -12.55 22.15 -26.46
CA SER A 109 -14.01 22.16 -26.21
C SER A 109 -14.86 21.74 -27.43
N ARG A 110 -14.28 20.96 -28.33
CA ARG A 110 -14.96 20.45 -29.55
C ARG A 110 -15.71 19.14 -29.27
N GLN A 111 -15.37 18.43 -28.20
CA GLN A 111 -15.96 17.16 -27.82
C GLN A 111 -16.07 17.04 -26.29
N ILE A 112 -17.15 16.44 -25.83
CA ILE A 112 -17.36 16.14 -24.40
C ILE A 112 -16.49 14.94 -24.00
N SER A 113 -15.81 15.02 -22.87
CA SER A 113 -14.87 14.00 -22.37
C SER A 113 -15.46 12.60 -22.30
N PHE A 114 -16.71 12.46 -21.84
CA PHE A 114 -17.39 11.15 -21.76
C PHE A 114 -17.63 10.53 -23.13
N VAL A 115 -17.95 11.34 -24.14
CA VAL A 115 -18.15 10.87 -25.51
C VAL A 115 -16.82 10.44 -26.10
N ALA A 116 -15.77 11.24 -25.91
CA ALA A 116 -14.42 10.91 -26.36
C ALA A 116 -13.92 9.58 -25.76
N ALA A 117 -14.10 9.41 -24.45
CA ALA A 117 -13.71 8.19 -23.76
C ALA A 117 -14.48 6.95 -24.29
N ARG A 118 -15.80 7.08 -24.49
CA ARG A 118 -16.62 5.99 -25.03
C ARG A 118 -16.18 5.59 -26.41
N GLU A 119 -15.94 6.53 -27.31
CA GLU A 119 -15.50 6.23 -28.69
C GLU A 119 -14.16 5.49 -28.72
N VAL A 120 -13.21 5.84 -27.83
CA VAL A 120 -11.93 5.12 -27.73
C VAL A 120 -12.15 3.70 -27.19
N LEU A 121 -13.00 3.53 -26.17
CA LEU A 121 -13.33 2.23 -25.62
C LEU A 121 -14.06 1.35 -26.64
N ASP A 122 -15.05 1.89 -27.33
CA ASP A 122 -15.80 1.15 -28.37
C ASP A 122 -14.87 0.71 -29.51
N PHE A 123 -13.94 1.55 -29.92
CA PHE A 123 -12.93 1.17 -30.91
C PHE A 123 -12.06 0.02 -30.41
N TYR A 124 -11.57 0.08 -29.16
CA TYR A 124 -10.76 -0.97 -28.56
C TYR A 124 -11.53 -2.28 -28.46
N PHE A 125 -12.77 -2.28 -27.97
CA PHE A 125 -13.58 -3.48 -27.82
C PHE A 125 -13.93 -4.13 -29.16
N ASN A 126 -14.25 -3.32 -30.16
CA ASN A 126 -14.50 -3.80 -31.52
C ASN A 126 -13.25 -4.46 -32.13
N LYS A 127 -12.07 -3.86 -31.93
CA LYS A 127 -10.78 -4.42 -32.37
C LYS A 127 -10.49 -5.77 -31.71
N MET A 128 -10.82 -5.91 -30.42
CA MET A 128 -10.62 -7.16 -29.65
C MET A 128 -11.73 -8.20 -29.89
N GLY A 129 -12.76 -7.88 -30.69
CA GLY A 129 -13.90 -8.77 -30.94
C GLY A 129 -14.79 -8.99 -29.71
N ILE A 130 -14.72 -8.11 -28.74
CA ILE A 130 -15.53 -8.14 -27.52
C ILE A 130 -16.84 -7.38 -27.83
N LYS A 131 -17.97 -8.09 -27.79
CA LYS A 131 -19.31 -7.50 -27.94
C LYS A 131 -19.91 -7.12 -26.61
#